data_934745e17c705241b190d545154eb8dc
#
_entry.id   934745e17c705241b190d545154eb8dc
#
_cell.length_a   1.000
_cell.length_b   1.000
_cell.length_c   1.000
_cell.angle_alpha   90.00
_cell.angle_beta   90.00
_cell.angle_gamma   90.00
#
_symmetry.space_group_name_H-M   'P 1'
#
loop_
_entity.id
_entity.type
_entity.pdbx_description
1 polymer ?
#
loop_
_entity_poly.entity_id
_entity_poly.type
_entity_poly.pdbx_seq_one_letter_code
_entity_poly.pdbx_strand_id
1 'polypeptide(L)'
;LHIQGSLNNEVVFEGDRLEADYATLPGQWGIQYDVQIETGVGPGIYSVTRGGIWLYQCNSSSINYAIIKNGGMGIQVDTLGNTSATGFALSVTNTKIDNMSGVGLFAQGSSIYGNNLLVTNCAQSCANLSVGGTYQFDNCTFANYWNNGNRTSPAFYLTNYYEDINQNIQTRTLTNCLFRNCIMWGNNATLSDFSEFVVDLKDPELQQVQFKYCLVDTDEDVSDDSNVWESMVNNQNPYFCDYANGNFRVNQDAPRMIGFPFTFSSDIAGNNSGDWKGCYDYNGSCN
;
A
#
# COMPACT_ATOMS: atom_id res chain seq x y z
N LEU A 1 1.87 3.84 -18.97
CA LEU A 1 1.98 2.39 -18.85
C LEU A 1 0.56 1.80 -18.74
N HIS A 2 0.25 0.78 -19.55
CA HIS A 2 -1.01 0.06 -19.46
C HIS A 2 -0.74 -1.43 -19.43
N ILE A 3 -1.13 -2.08 -18.33
CA ILE A 3 -0.98 -3.52 -18.09
C ILE A 3 -2.38 -4.09 -17.89
N GLN A 4 -2.73 -5.08 -18.69
CA GLN A 4 -4.05 -5.69 -18.69
C GLN A 4 -3.94 -7.21 -18.69
N GLY A 5 -4.07 -7.82 -17.53
CA GLY A 5 -4.32 -9.26 -17.36
C GLY A 5 -5.81 -9.56 -17.24
N SER A 6 -6.11 -10.75 -16.77
CA SER A 6 -7.47 -11.18 -16.40
C SER A 6 -7.41 -12.17 -15.24
N LEU A 7 -8.53 -12.43 -14.61
CA LEU A 7 -8.62 -13.45 -13.56
C LEU A 7 -8.10 -14.80 -14.08
N ASN A 8 -7.18 -15.41 -13.33
CA ASN A 8 -6.44 -16.63 -13.67
C ASN A 8 -5.50 -16.54 -14.90
N ASN A 9 -5.27 -15.33 -15.42
CA ASN A 9 -4.26 -15.05 -16.45
C ASN A 9 -3.64 -13.66 -16.14
N GLU A 10 -3.10 -13.53 -14.94
CA GLU A 10 -2.46 -12.32 -14.46
C GLU A 10 -1.12 -12.09 -15.19
N VAL A 11 -0.76 -10.82 -15.37
CA VAL A 11 0.57 -10.45 -15.85
C VAL A 11 1.55 -10.53 -14.68
N VAL A 12 2.58 -11.36 -14.79
CA VAL A 12 3.56 -11.58 -13.71
C VAL A 12 4.82 -10.77 -13.95
N PHE A 13 5.23 -10.01 -12.91
CA PHE A 13 6.51 -9.31 -12.82
C PHE A 13 7.33 -9.94 -11.71
N GLU A 14 8.42 -10.60 -12.08
CA GLU A 14 9.34 -11.25 -11.15
C GLU A 14 10.77 -11.26 -11.71
N GLY A 15 11.76 -11.67 -10.90
CA GLY A 15 13.12 -11.86 -11.36
C GLY A 15 13.24 -12.99 -12.39
N ASP A 16 14.33 -13.00 -13.12
CA ASP A 16 14.63 -14.02 -14.14
C ASP A 16 15.19 -15.34 -13.55
N ARG A 17 15.47 -15.35 -12.25
CA ARG A 17 15.97 -16.52 -11.53
C ARG A 17 14.84 -17.33 -10.94
N LEU A 18 14.37 -18.33 -11.70
CA LEU A 18 13.22 -19.17 -11.33
C LEU A 18 13.62 -20.51 -10.68
N GLU A 19 14.92 -20.73 -10.42
CA GLU A 19 15.39 -21.92 -9.72
C GLU A 19 14.84 -21.96 -8.29
N ALA A 20 14.57 -23.14 -7.77
CA ALA A 20 13.89 -23.35 -6.49
C ALA A 20 14.49 -22.55 -5.31
N ASP A 21 15.82 -22.42 -5.29
CA ASP A 21 16.53 -21.69 -4.23
C ASP A 21 16.36 -20.16 -4.31
N TYR A 22 15.90 -19.65 -5.44
CA TYR A 22 15.76 -18.21 -5.71
C TYR A 22 14.33 -17.77 -5.95
N ALA A 23 13.44 -18.66 -6.32
CA ALA A 23 12.07 -18.37 -6.75
C ALA A 23 11.23 -17.58 -5.73
N THR A 24 11.66 -17.58 -4.46
CA THR A 24 10.98 -16.86 -3.36
C THR A 24 11.85 -15.80 -2.68
N LEU A 25 13.04 -15.54 -3.20
CA LEU A 25 13.90 -14.51 -2.60
C LEU A 25 13.44 -13.11 -3.01
N PRO A 26 13.33 -12.17 -2.07
CA PRO A 26 13.04 -10.77 -2.39
C PRO A 26 14.26 -10.06 -3.00
N GLY A 27 14.04 -8.93 -3.68
CA GLY A 27 15.11 -8.09 -4.19
C GLY A 27 15.80 -8.60 -5.47
N GLN A 28 15.19 -9.52 -6.21
CA GLN A 28 15.81 -10.11 -7.41
C GLN A 28 15.82 -9.18 -8.62
N TRP A 29 14.95 -8.19 -8.64
CA TRP A 29 14.85 -7.20 -9.70
C TRP A 29 14.47 -5.84 -9.12
N GLY A 30 14.60 -4.81 -9.94
CA GLY A 30 14.54 -3.45 -9.47
C GLY A 30 15.94 -2.94 -9.16
N ILE A 31 16.29 -1.80 -9.69
CA ILE A 31 17.66 -1.28 -9.62
C ILE A 31 17.74 -0.28 -8.48
N GLN A 32 18.72 -0.46 -7.61
CA GLN A 32 19.13 0.57 -6.67
C GLN A 32 20.09 1.52 -7.40
N TYR A 33 19.72 2.79 -7.48
CA TYR A 33 20.61 3.83 -8.00
C TYR A 33 21.14 4.67 -6.85
N ASP A 34 22.46 4.84 -6.82
CA ASP A 34 23.08 5.88 -6.04
C ASP A 34 23.02 7.18 -6.85
N VAL A 35 22.15 8.09 -6.44
CA VAL A 35 22.07 9.41 -7.07
C VAL A 35 23.00 10.35 -6.34
N GLN A 36 24.03 10.84 -7.03
CA GLN A 36 24.80 11.99 -6.55
C GLN A 36 23.96 13.25 -6.76
N ILE A 37 23.48 13.82 -5.67
CA ILE A 37 22.85 15.14 -5.71
C ILE A 37 23.94 16.14 -5.35
N GLU A 38 24.33 17.00 -6.28
CA GLU A 38 25.15 18.17 -6.01
C GLU A 38 24.32 19.14 -5.16
N THR A 39 24.50 19.06 -3.86
CA THR A 39 24.00 20.08 -2.94
C THR A 39 25.08 21.13 -2.89
N GLY A 40 24.81 22.39 -3.08
CA GLY A 40 25.83 23.47 -3.09
C GLY A 40 26.76 23.54 -1.87
N VAL A 41 26.84 22.51 -1.05
CA VAL A 41 27.67 22.35 0.17
C VAL A 41 28.58 21.10 0.07
N GLY A 42 28.75 20.51 -1.10
CA GLY A 42 29.58 19.33 -1.36
C GLY A 42 28.77 18.14 -1.89
N PRO A 43 29.41 17.18 -2.55
CA PRO A 43 28.73 16.03 -3.10
C PRO A 43 28.23 15.14 -1.95
N GLY A 44 26.92 15.12 -1.75
CA GLY A 44 26.26 14.12 -0.93
C GLY A 44 25.89 12.92 -1.80
N ILE A 45 26.36 11.74 -1.45
CA ILE A 45 25.88 10.50 -2.07
C ILE A 45 24.63 10.09 -1.29
N TYR A 46 23.49 10.15 -1.96
CA TYR A 46 22.25 9.58 -1.42
C TYR A 46 21.92 8.31 -2.20
N SER A 47 21.84 7.19 -1.50
CA SER A 47 21.32 5.96 -2.07
C SER A 47 19.80 6.08 -2.13
N VAL A 48 19.25 6.21 -3.31
CA VAL A 48 17.81 6.17 -3.53
C VAL A 48 17.46 4.82 -4.13
N THR A 49 16.83 3.97 -3.36
CA THR A 49 16.31 2.71 -3.88
C THR A 49 15.18 3.04 -4.86
N ARG A 50 15.40 2.80 -6.11
CA ARG A 50 14.38 2.85 -7.16
C ARG A 50 14.30 1.47 -7.77
N GLY A 51 13.10 0.97 -7.87
CA GLY A 51 12.96 -0.38 -8.37
C GLY A 51 11.53 -0.72 -8.70
N GLY A 52 11.36 -1.90 -9.24
CA GLY A 52 10.08 -2.35 -9.67
C GLY A 52 9.54 -1.56 -10.86
N ILE A 53 8.25 -1.29 -10.84
CA ILE A 53 7.58 -0.45 -11.84
C ILE A 53 7.64 0.99 -11.38
N TRP A 54 8.54 1.78 -11.97
CA TRP A 54 8.72 3.18 -11.63
C TRP A 54 8.00 4.11 -12.62
N LEU A 55 7.03 4.86 -12.11
CA LEU A 55 6.25 5.85 -12.84
C LEU A 55 6.69 7.25 -12.42
N TYR A 56 7.43 7.93 -13.27
CA TYR A 56 7.92 9.28 -13.03
C TYR A 56 7.18 10.28 -13.93
N GLN A 57 6.53 11.27 -13.32
CA GLN A 57 5.76 12.31 -14.01
C GLN A 57 4.75 11.77 -15.05
N CYS A 58 4.15 10.61 -14.76
CA CYS A 58 3.19 9.98 -15.64
C CYS A 58 1.78 10.58 -15.42
N ASN A 59 1.07 10.84 -16.50
CA ASN A 59 -0.26 11.45 -16.45
C ASN A 59 -1.40 10.43 -16.34
N SER A 60 -1.19 9.21 -16.80
CA SER A 60 -2.19 8.15 -16.75
C SER A 60 -1.53 6.81 -16.98
N SER A 61 -1.64 5.94 -16.01
CA SER A 61 -1.17 4.56 -16.08
C SER A 61 -2.21 3.64 -15.48
N SER A 62 -2.31 2.43 -15.97
CA SER A 62 -3.22 1.42 -15.42
C SER A 62 -2.53 0.06 -15.30
N ILE A 63 -2.78 -0.61 -14.18
CA ILE A 63 -2.35 -1.98 -13.93
C ILE A 63 -3.59 -2.73 -13.43
N ASN A 64 -3.97 -3.77 -14.16
CA ASN A 64 -5.13 -4.57 -13.81
C ASN A 64 -4.80 -6.06 -13.98
N TYR A 65 -5.11 -6.86 -12.96
CA TYR A 65 -4.77 -8.26 -12.89
C TYR A 65 -3.27 -8.52 -13.12
N ALA A 66 -2.45 -8.05 -12.19
CA ALA A 66 -1.02 -8.32 -12.16
C ALA A 66 -0.58 -8.97 -10.85
N ILE A 67 0.52 -9.71 -10.92
CA ILE A 67 1.28 -10.21 -9.77
C ILE A 67 2.68 -9.63 -9.88
N ILE A 68 3.06 -8.80 -8.91
CA ILE A 68 4.36 -8.12 -8.85
C ILE A 68 5.07 -8.67 -7.61
N LYS A 69 6.16 -9.40 -7.78
CA LYS A 69 6.77 -10.12 -6.65
C LYS A 69 8.29 -10.17 -6.71
N ASN A 70 8.89 -10.39 -5.53
CA ASN A 70 10.32 -10.65 -5.37
C ASN A 70 11.24 -9.51 -5.82
N GLY A 71 10.73 -8.28 -5.90
CA GLY A 71 11.50 -7.11 -6.30
C GLY A 71 12.15 -6.37 -5.14
N GLY A 72 12.97 -5.36 -5.48
CA GLY A 72 13.44 -4.36 -4.53
C GLY A 72 12.30 -3.46 -4.07
N MET A 73 11.51 -2.97 -5.01
CA MET A 73 10.26 -2.23 -4.82
C MET A 73 9.18 -2.81 -5.74
N GLY A 74 7.91 -2.70 -5.35
CA GLY A 74 6.80 -3.12 -6.19
C GLY A 74 6.46 -2.04 -7.23
N ILE A 75 5.71 -1.04 -6.84
CA ILE A 75 5.37 0.11 -7.68
C ILE A 75 5.83 1.39 -6.98
N GLN A 76 6.51 2.26 -7.72
CA GLN A 76 6.89 3.60 -7.28
C GLN A 76 6.26 4.64 -8.20
N VAL A 77 5.55 5.62 -7.61
CA VAL A 77 4.91 6.72 -8.35
C VAL A 77 5.44 8.03 -7.80
N ASP A 78 6.33 8.66 -8.57
CA ASP A 78 6.94 9.92 -8.18
C ASP A 78 6.19 11.11 -8.77
N THR A 79 6.40 12.20 -8.10
CA THR A 79 5.83 13.54 -8.20
C THR A 79 5.06 13.83 -9.48
N LEU A 80 3.84 14.28 -9.32
CA LEU A 80 3.01 14.76 -10.44
C LEU A 80 3.68 15.94 -11.13
N GLY A 81 3.97 15.76 -12.40
CA GLY A 81 4.48 16.85 -13.24
C GLY A 81 3.43 17.93 -13.49
N ASN A 82 2.15 17.61 -13.49
CA ASN A 82 1.07 18.57 -13.67
C ASN A 82 -0.24 18.00 -13.15
N THR A 83 -0.82 18.67 -12.14
CA THR A 83 -2.05 18.27 -11.46
C THR A 83 -3.34 18.64 -12.21
N SER A 84 -3.24 19.18 -13.41
CA SER A 84 -4.42 19.58 -14.20
C SER A 84 -5.12 18.44 -14.92
N ALA A 85 -4.61 17.21 -14.83
CA ALA A 85 -5.28 16.06 -15.42
C ALA A 85 -6.46 15.62 -14.54
N THR A 86 -7.62 15.55 -15.13
CA THR A 86 -8.80 14.92 -14.57
C THR A 86 -8.54 13.42 -14.47
N GLY A 87 -8.05 12.92 -13.31
CA GLY A 87 -7.81 11.49 -13.12
C GLY A 87 -6.61 11.20 -12.23
N PHE A 88 -6.39 9.92 -11.98
CA PHE A 88 -5.24 9.43 -11.24
C PHE A 88 -4.02 9.19 -12.15
N ALA A 89 -2.82 9.45 -11.64
CA ALA A 89 -1.58 9.13 -12.33
C ALA A 89 -1.41 7.60 -12.50
N LEU A 90 -1.90 6.85 -11.51
CA LEU A 90 -1.97 5.39 -11.55
C LEU A 90 -3.35 4.91 -11.10
N SER A 91 -3.94 4.00 -11.86
CA SER A 91 -5.03 3.12 -11.43
C SER A 91 -4.51 1.70 -11.31
N VAL A 92 -4.55 1.11 -10.12
CA VAL A 92 -4.11 -0.26 -9.86
C VAL A 92 -5.26 -1.07 -9.28
N THR A 93 -5.67 -2.12 -10.01
CA THR A 93 -6.86 -2.90 -9.67
C THR A 93 -6.59 -4.40 -9.76
N ASN A 94 -7.26 -5.22 -8.92
CA ASN A 94 -7.17 -6.68 -8.95
C ASN A 94 -5.71 -7.20 -8.99
N THR A 95 -4.81 -6.54 -8.28
CA THR A 95 -3.36 -6.74 -8.39
C THR A 95 -2.77 -7.16 -7.06
N LYS A 96 -1.77 -8.04 -7.12
CA LYS A 96 -1.01 -8.49 -5.96
C LYS A 96 0.41 -7.96 -6.04
N ILE A 97 0.91 -7.41 -4.92
CA ILE A 97 2.31 -7.02 -4.74
C ILE A 97 2.82 -7.77 -3.52
N ASP A 98 3.83 -8.60 -3.69
CA ASP A 98 4.28 -9.50 -2.63
C ASP A 98 5.79 -9.64 -2.58
N ASN A 99 6.33 -9.81 -1.35
CA ASN A 99 7.71 -10.18 -1.08
C ASN A 99 8.74 -9.18 -1.67
N MET A 100 8.59 -7.90 -1.28
CA MET A 100 9.53 -6.84 -1.68
C MET A 100 10.63 -6.65 -0.62
N SER A 101 11.90 -6.52 -1.03
CA SER A 101 12.98 -6.18 -0.10
C SER A 101 12.99 -4.71 0.36
N GLY A 102 12.06 -3.92 -0.11
CA GLY A 102 11.77 -2.54 0.27
C GLY A 102 10.28 -2.31 0.46
N VAL A 103 9.73 -1.31 -0.22
CA VAL A 103 8.32 -0.91 -0.16
C VAL A 103 7.51 -1.58 -1.27
N GLY A 104 6.28 -2.02 -0.95
CA GLY A 104 5.35 -2.58 -1.92
C GLY A 104 4.80 -1.52 -2.88
N LEU A 105 4.09 -0.52 -2.34
CA LEU A 105 3.57 0.63 -3.08
C LEU A 105 4.13 1.92 -2.47
N PHE A 106 4.96 2.62 -3.22
CA PHE A 106 5.58 3.86 -2.80
C PHE A 106 5.08 5.03 -3.66
N ALA A 107 4.59 6.08 -3.01
CA ALA A 107 4.16 7.30 -3.69
C ALA A 107 4.73 8.54 -3.03
N GLN A 108 5.17 9.50 -3.85
CA GLN A 108 5.65 10.80 -3.39
C GLN A 108 4.91 11.91 -4.13
N GLY A 109 4.00 12.60 -3.44
CA GLY A 109 3.23 13.71 -4.02
C GLY A 109 2.50 13.31 -5.30
N SER A 110 1.81 12.18 -5.30
CA SER A 110 1.22 11.59 -6.50
C SER A 110 -0.30 11.42 -6.38
N SER A 111 -0.92 10.80 -7.38
CA SER A 111 -2.34 10.45 -7.32
C SER A 111 -2.57 9.00 -7.74
N ILE A 112 -3.18 8.22 -6.84
CA ILE A 112 -3.37 6.78 -7.05
C ILE A 112 -4.81 6.39 -6.72
N TYR A 113 -5.40 5.61 -7.62
CA TYR A 113 -6.60 4.83 -7.37
C TYR A 113 -6.24 3.36 -7.24
N GLY A 114 -6.60 2.74 -6.13
CA GLY A 114 -6.46 1.31 -5.86
C GLY A 114 -7.81 0.66 -5.58
N ASN A 115 -8.05 -0.49 -6.19
CA ASN A 115 -9.24 -1.29 -5.88
C ASN A 115 -8.89 -2.78 -5.95
N ASN A 116 -9.32 -3.56 -4.96
CA ASN A 116 -8.95 -4.97 -4.85
C ASN A 116 -7.43 -5.17 -4.96
N LEU A 117 -6.66 -4.37 -4.22
CA LEU A 117 -5.20 -4.46 -4.19
C LEU A 117 -4.77 -5.24 -2.94
N LEU A 118 -3.93 -6.23 -3.14
CA LEU A 118 -3.26 -6.97 -2.06
C LEU A 118 -1.78 -6.63 -2.06
N VAL A 119 -1.28 -6.05 -0.98
CA VAL A 119 0.16 -5.78 -0.79
C VAL A 119 0.63 -6.46 0.49
N THR A 120 1.63 -7.35 0.35
CA THR A 120 2.05 -8.22 1.45
C THR A 120 3.56 -8.38 1.55
N ASN A 121 4.05 -8.76 2.72
CA ASN A 121 5.41 -9.26 2.94
C ASN A 121 6.51 -8.33 2.40
N CYS A 122 6.54 -7.08 2.87
CA CYS A 122 7.54 -6.09 2.47
C CYS A 122 8.53 -5.83 3.60
N ALA A 123 9.83 -5.75 3.31
CA ALA A 123 10.86 -5.48 4.32
C ALA A 123 10.74 -4.09 4.96
N GLN A 124 10.04 -3.20 4.28
CA GLN A 124 9.61 -1.90 4.80
C GLN A 124 8.07 -1.87 4.84
N SER A 125 7.44 -0.86 4.30
CA SER A 125 5.99 -0.74 4.28
C SER A 125 5.33 -1.45 3.09
N CYS A 126 4.15 -2.01 3.30
CA CYS A 126 3.30 -2.43 2.19
C CYS A 126 2.87 -1.22 1.36
N ALA A 127 2.48 -0.12 2.01
CA ALA A 127 2.23 1.16 1.36
C ALA A 127 2.89 2.31 2.12
N ASN A 128 3.61 3.17 1.40
CA ASN A 128 4.16 4.42 1.89
C ASN A 128 3.73 5.54 0.94
N LEU A 129 2.80 6.36 1.40
CA LEU A 129 2.21 7.47 0.66
C LEU A 129 2.68 8.77 1.30
N SER A 130 3.70 9.39 0.72
CA SER A 130 4.39 10.52 1.30
C SER A 130 4.31 11.79 0.45
N VAL A 131 4.61 12.93 1.10
CA VAL A 131 4.71 14.23 0.43
C VAL A 131 3.38 14.71 -0.17
N GLY A 132 2.24 14.43 0.49
CA GLY A 132 0.92 14.84 0.02
C GLY A 132 0.42 14.03 -1.19
N GLY A 133 -0.63 14.51 -1.83
CA GLY A 133 -1.19 13.86 -3.02
C GLY A 133 -2.70 13.62 -2.97
N THR A 134 -3.19 12.75 -3.86
CA THR A 134 -4.61 12.37 -3.95
C THR A 134 -4.70 10.84 -4.01
N TYR A 135 -5.29 10.23 -3.02
CA TYR A 135 -5.32 8.77 -2.89
C TYR A 135 -6.73 8.27 -2.66
N GLN A 136 -7.14 7.29 -3.44
CA GLN A 136 -8.38 6.57 -3.20
C GLN A 136 -8.10 5.06 -3.24
N PHE A 137 -8.41 4.38 -2.13
CA PHE A 137 -8.25 2.93 -2.03
C PHE A 137 -9.56 2.30 -1.54
N ASP A 138 -10.05 1.35 -2.31
CA ASP A 138 -11.28 0.62 -2.05
C ASP A 138 -11.00 -0.88 -1.97
N ASN A 139 -11.46 -1.58 -0.94
CA ASN A 139 -11.28 -3.02 -0.79
C ASN A 139 -9.81 -3.46 -0.91
N CYS A 140 -8.89 -2.78 -0.26
CA CYS A 140 -7.48 -3.11 -0.33
C CYS A 140 -6.99 -3.77 0.97
N THR A 141 -5.99 -4.62 0.86
CA THR A 141 -5.31 -5.25 1.99
C THR A 141 -3.82 -4.93 1.93
N PHE A 142 -3.33 -4.25 2.95
CA PHE A 142 -1.93 -3.97 3.22
C PHE A 142 -1.53 -4.77 4.46
N ALA A 143 -1.03 -5.99 4.27
CA ALA A 143 -0.78 -6.94 5.35
C ALA A 143 0.68 -7.35 5.40
N ASN A 144 1.43 -6.81 6.37
CA ASN A 144 2.87 -7.01 6.41
C ASN A 144 3.28 -8.09 7.43
N TYR A 145 3.53 -9.28 6.92
CA TYR A 145 4.03 -10.43 7.67
C TYR A 145 5.48 -10.80 7.28
N TRP A 146 6.28 -9.77 6.99
CA TRP A 146 7.70 -9.95 6.64
C TRP A 146 8.45 -10.77 7.69
N ASN A 147 9.14 -11.83 7.25
CA ASN A 147 9.86 -12.77 8.11
C ASN A 147 11.34 -12.97 7.72
N ASN A 148 11.82 -12.25 6.69
CA ASN A 148 13.22 -12.37 6.23
C ASN A 148 14.17 -11.36 6.90
N GLY A 149 13.80 -10.82 8.05
CA GLY A 149 14.59 -9.85 8.81
C GLY A 149 13.73 -8.95 9.70
N ASN A 150 14.38 -8.05 10.41
CA ASN A 150 13.68 -7.08 11.25
C ASN A 150 13.08 -5.96 10.42
N ARG A 151 11.84 -5.65 10.66
CA ARG A 151 11.11 -4.53 10.07
C ARG A 151 10.88 -3.45 11.13
N THR A 152 11.13 -2.21 10.78
CA THR A 152 10.94 -1.03 11.65
C THR A 152 9.93 -0.02 11.08
N SER A 153 9.37 -0.31 9.90
CA SER A 153 8.39 0.55 9.24
C SER A 153 6.98 -0.04 9.40
N PRO A 154 5.93 0.79 9.53
CA PRO A 154 4.55 0.31 9.58
C PRO A 154 4.15 -0.36 8.27
N ALA A 155 3.11 -1.19 8.31
CA ALA A 155 2.53 -1.78 7.09
C ALA A 155 1.97 -0.69 6.17
N PHE A 156 1.34 0.33 6.74
CA PHE A 156 0.79 1.48 6.02
C PHE A 156 1.26 2.79 6.64
N TYR A 157 1.81 3.68 5.82
CA TYR A 157 2.28 4.99 6.23
C TYR A 157 1.75 6.09 5.29
N LEU A 158 1.12 7.10 5.86
CA LEU A 158 0.62 8.28 5.15
C LEU A 158 1.18 9.55 5.77
N THR A 159 1.84 10.40 4.97
CA THR A 159 2.35 11.69 5.41
C THR A 159 2.23 12.75 4.32
N ASN A 160 2.16 14.02 4.73
CA ASN A 160 2.05 15.15 3.81
C ASN A 160 3.28 16.05 3.78
N TYR A 161 4.41 15.59 4.33
CA TYR A 161 5.62 16.39 4.41
C TYR A 161 6.89 15.57 4.16
N TYR A 162 7.98 16.27 3.98
CA TYR A 162 9.33 15.75 4.03
C TYR A 162 10.27 16.80 4.64
N GLU A 163 11.42 16.37 5.12
CA GLU A 163 12.49 17.25 5.57
C GLU A 163 13.48 17.46 4.43
N ASP A 164 13.75 18.71 4.08
CA ASP A 164 14.73 19.06 3.06
C ASP A 164 16.17 18.97 3.59
N ILE A 165 17.15 19.15 2.70
CA ILE A 165 18.57 19.04 3.05
C ILE A 165 19.04 20.03 4.12
N ASN A 166 18.28 21.11 4.36
CA ASN A 166 18.55 22.11 5.38
C ASN A 166 17.77 21.85 6.68
N GLN A 167 17.13 20.67 6.79
CA GLN A 167 16.29 20.25 7.91
C GLN A 167 15.01 21.10 8.05
N ASN A 168 14.55 21.73 6.99
CA ASN A 168 13.27 22.40 6.97
C ASN A 168 12.15 21.45 6.56
N ILE A 169 11.06 21.50 7.31
CA ILE A 169 9.85 20.76 6.97
C ILE A 169 9.17 21.42 5.75
N GLN A 170 8.99 20.64 4.71
CA GLN A 170 8.28 21.00 3.49
C GLN A 170 6.98 20.24 3.43
N THR A 171 5.85 20.94 3.48
CA THR A 171 4.51 20.33 3.45
C THR A 171 3.87 20.36 2.07
N ARG A 172 3.03 19.37 1.78
CA ARG A 172 2.17 19.30 0.61
C ARG A 172 0.79 18.84 1.01
N THR A 173 -0.23 19.36 0.32
CA THR A 173 -1.62 19.05 0.69
C THR A 173 -2.00 17.64 0.25
N LEU A 174 -2.71 16.94 1.14
CA LEU A 174 -3.50 15.75 0.80
C LEU A 174 -4.90 16.21 0.38
N THR A 175 -5.30 15.89 -0.84
CA THR A 175 -6.54 16.37 -1.43
C THR A 175 -7.44 15.20 -1.81
N ASN A 176 -8.67 15.17 -1.29
CA ASN A 176 -9.66 14.14 -1.60
C ASN A 176 -9.13 12.70 -1.40
N CYS A 177 -8.39 12.49 -0.31
CA CYS A 177 -7.92 11.15 0.04
C CYS A 177 -9.04 10.36 0.71
N LEU A 178 -9.33 9.16 0.18
CA LEU A 178 -10.42 8.32 0.66
C LEU A 178 -10.00 6.86 0.68
N PHE A 179 -10.06 6.26 1.87
CA PHE A 179 -9.74 4.86 2.10
C PHE A 179 -11.00 4.15 2.62
N ARG A 180 -11.50 3.15 1.88
CA ARG A 180 -12.74 2.47 2.22
C ARG A 180 -12.56 0.97 2.23
N ASN A 181 -13.08 0.34 3.27
CA ASN A 181 -13.07 -1.11 3.38
C ASN A 181 -11.68 -1.73 3.24
N CYS A 182 -10.66 -1.09 3.80
CA CYS A 182 -9.29 -1.58 3.74
C CYS A 182 -8.89 -2.29 5.03
N ILE A 183 -7.92 -3.21 4.91
CA ILE A 183 -7.19 -3.81 6.03
C ILE A 183 -5.77 -3.28 5.98
N MET A 184 -5.27 -2.72 7.10
CA MET A 184 -3.91 -2.23 7.28
C MET A 184 -3.36 -2.86 8.56
N TRP A 185 -2.60 -3.94 8.41
CA TRP A 185 -2.25 -4.85 9.49
C TRP A 185 -0.84 -5.42 9.34
N GLY A 186 -0.26 -5.90 10.44
CA GLY A 186 1.01 -6.60 10.39
C GLY A 186 1.28 -7.46 11.63
N ASN A 187 2.47 -8.01 11.70
CA ASN A 187 2.90 -8.86 12.80
C ASN A 187 4.13 -8.35 13.52
N ASN A 188 4.38 -7.05 13.51
CA ASN A 188 5.60 -6.48 14.12
C ASN A 188 5.53 -6.48 15.65
N ALA A 189 5.18 -7.63 16.22
CA ALA A 189 5.04 -7.86 17.64
C ALA A 189 6.36 -7.74 18.44
N THR A 190 7.48 -7.42 17.78
CA THR A 190 8.79 -7.32 18.43
C THR A 190 9.04 -5.97 19.07
N LEU A 191 8.23 -4.97 18.74
CA LEU A 191 8.33 -3.63 19.30
C LEU A 191 7.08 -3.35 20.13
N SER A 192 7.23 -3.20 21.45
CA SER A 192 6.17 -2.60 22.27
C SER A 192 5.86 -1.20 21.70
N ASP A 193 4.61 -0.85 21.61
CA ASP A 193 4.12 0.45 21.10
C ASP A 193 4.36 0.67 19.59
N PHE A 194 4.29 -0.38 18.76
CA PHE A 194 4.45 -0.29 17.32
C PHE A 194 3.10 -0.38 16.61
N SER A 195 2.73 0.72 15.96
CA SER A 195 1.55 0.78 15.09
C SER A 195 1.89 0.30 13.69
N GLU A 196 1.04 -0.55 13.11
CA GLU A 196 1.14 -0.98 11.71
C GLU A 196 0.45 0.00 10.75
N PHE A 197 -0.39 0.85 11.29
CA PHE A 197 -1.06 1.92 10.57
C PHE A 197 -0.68 3.26 11.19
N VAL A 198 -0.04 4.13 10.41
CA VAL A 198 0.43 5.44 10.85
C VAL A 198 0.00 6.53 9.87
N VAL A 199 -0.62 7.58 10.40
CA VAL A 199 -1.01 8.79 9.68
C VAL A 199 -0.35 9.99 10.36
N ASP A 200 0.80 10.43 9.86
CA ASP A 200 1.59 11.54 10.41
C ASP A 200 1.45 12.79 9.52
N LEU A 201 0.62 13.72 9.95
CA LEU A 201 0.28 14.91 9.18
C LEU A 201 0.72 16.19 9.88
N LYS A 202 1.25 17.11 9.09
CA LYS A 202 1.39 18.53 9.49
C LYS A 202 0.14 19.29 9.08
N ASP A 203 -0.33 20.17 9.95
CA ASP A 203 -1.56 20.95 9.75
C ASP A 203 -2.75 20.04 9.37
N PRO A 204 -3.11 19.03 10.20
CA PRO A 204 -4.09 18.01 9.85
C PRO A 204 -5.47 18.57 9.48
N GLU A 205 -5.85 19.71 10.05
CA GLU A 205 -7.12 20.40 9.77
C GLU A 205 -7.23 20.94 8.35
N LEU A 206 -6.10 21.08 7.64
CA LEU A 206 -6.05 21.50 6.23
C LEU A 206 -6.05 20.32 5.26
N GLN A 207 -5.94 19.10 5.77
CA GLN A 207 -5.86 17.90 4.94
C GLN A 207 -7.26 17.29 4.69
N GLN A 208 -7.48 16.81 3.47
CA GLN A 208 -8.73 16.15 3.09
C GLN A 208 -8.50 14.63 3.05
N VAL A 209 -8.56 13.99 4.21
CA VAL A 209 -8.32 12.56 4.36
C VAL A 209 -9.47 11.92 5.11
N GLN A 210 -10.02 10.84 4.59
CA GLN A 210 -11.07 10.06 5.22
C GLN A 210 -10.76 8.56 5.17
N PHE A 211 -10.94 7.89 6.29
CA PHE A 211 -10.91 6.44 6.41
C PHE A 211 -12.28 5.95 6.84
N LYS A 212 -12.85 5.02 6.07
CA LYS A 212 -14.20 4.53 6.30
C LYS A 212 -14.24 3.02 6.30
N TYR A 213 -14.80 2.43 7.35
CA TYR A 213 -14.98 0.98 7.47
C TYR A 213 -13.66 0.20 7.34
N CYS A 214 -12.53 0.78 7.72
CA CYS A 214 -11.24 0.12 7.68
C CYS A 214 -10.95 -0.67 8.96
N LEU A 215 -10.12 -1.71 8.84
CA LEU A 215 -9.54 -2.45 9.95
C LEU A 215 -8.06 -2.11 10.02
N VAL A 216 -7.63 -1.60 11.18
CA VAL A 216 -6.28 -1.08 11.39
C VAL A 216 -5.67 -1.62 12.68
N ASP A 217 -4.34 -1.59 12.75
CA ASP A 217 -3.56 -1.87 13.96
C ASP A 217 -2.78 -0.60 14.32
N THR A 218 -3.27 0.14 15.31
CA THR A 218 -2.67 1.42 15.70
C THR A 218 -2.95 1.76 17.16
N ASP A 219 -2.04 2.52 17.77
CA ASP A 219 -2.22 3.11 19.10
C ASP A 219 -2.95 4.46 19.06
N GLU A 220 -3.22 4.99 17.86
CA GLU A 220 -3.98 6.22 17.71
C GLU A 220 -5.46 6.04 18.01
N ASP A 221 -6.11 7.08 18.50
CA ASP A 221 -7.55 7.13 18.67
C ASP A 221 -8.22 7.34 17.29
N VAL A 222 -8.79 6.26 16.76
CA VAL A 222 -9.54 6.24 15.51
C VAL A 222 -11.06 6.12 15.75
N SER A 223 -11.53 6.59 16.91
CA SER A 223 -12.95 6.65 17.21
C SER A 223 -13.69 7.56 16.22
N ASP A 224 -15.00 7.32 16.05
CA ASP A 224 -15.79 7.99 15.01
C ASP A 224 -15.68 9.52 15.09
N ASP A 225 -15.00 10.08 14.12
CA ASP A 225 -15.00 11.48 13.73
C ASP A 225 -15.37 11.56 12.26
N SER A 226 -16.56 12.02 11.95
CA SER A 226 -17.13 12.05 10.61
C SER A 226 -16.27 12.79 9.57
N ASN A 227 -15.28 13.57 10.01
CA ASN A 227 -14.34 14.26 9.11
C ASN A 227 -13.18 13.37 8.69
N VAL A 228 -12.70 12.47 9.55
CA VAL A 228 -11.52 11.63 9.30
C VAL A 228 -11.84 10.14 9.44
N TRP A 229 -12.49 9.73 10.52
CA TRP A 229 -12.72 8.33 10.87
C TRP A 229 -14.21 7.98 10.85
N GLU A 230 -14.61 6.95 10.14
CA GLU A 230 -15.99 6.46 10.11
C GLU A 230 -16.00 4.92 10.19
N SER A 231 -16.64 4.40 11.25
CA SER A 231 -16.84 2.96 11.46
C SER A 231 -15.55 2.14 11.35
N MET A 232 -14.49 2.63 11.98
CA MET A 232 -13.20 1.97 12.05
C MET A 232 -13.27 0.75 12.99
N VAL A 233 -12.48 -0.27 12.67
CA VAL A 233 -12.21 -1.40 13.56
C VAL A 233 -10.72 -1.35 13.91
N ASN A 234 -10.41 -1.11 15.19
CA ASN A 234 -9.04 -0.98 15.65
C ASN A 234 -8.60 -2.17 16.50
N ASN A 235 -7.37 -2.62 16.30
CA ASN A 235 -6.68 -3.65 17.10
C ASN A 235 -7.48 -4.97 17.22
N GLN A 236 -8.26 -5.33 16.20
CA GLN A 236 -8.91 -6.62 16.10
C GLN A 236 -8.25 -7.46 15.02
N ASN A 237 -7.89 -8.69 15.34
CA ASN A 237 -7.23 -9.59 14.39
C ASN A 237 -8.07 -9.76 13.11
N PRO A 238 -7.49 -9.60 11.91
CA PRO A 238 -8.18 -9.86 10.64
C PRO A 238 -8.45 -11.36 10.39
N TYR A 239 -7.86 -12.26 11.17
CA TYR A 239 -8.01 -13.71 11.05
C TYR A 239 -7.79 -14.22 9.62
N PHE A 240 -6.64 -13.86 9.04
CA PHE A 240 -6.24 -14.42 7.75
C PHE A 240 -6.11 -15.94 7.81
N CYS A 241 -6.56 -16.62 6.78
CA CYS A 241 -6.64 -18.07 6.73
C CYS A 241 -5.29 -18.76 6.84
N ASP A 242 -4.30 -18.31 6.08
CA ASP A 242 -2.93 -18.85 6.11
C ASP A 242 -1.95 -17.86 5.49
N TYR A 243 -1.67 -16.78 6.20
CA TYR A 243 -0.75 -15.73 5.73
C TYR A 243 0.67 -16.25 5.46
N ALA A 244 1.10 -17.30 6.18
CA ALA A 244 2.43 -17.89 6.00
C ALA A 244 2.62 -18.53 4.62
N ASN A 245 1.53 -19.00 4.01
CA ASN A 245 1.50 -19.55 2.66
C ASN A 245 0.84 -18.61 1.64
N GLY A 246 0.72 -17.32 1.97
CA GLY A 246 0.17 -16.29 1.06
C GLY A 246 -1.35 -16.29 0.93
N ASN A 247 -2.08 -16.99 1.82
CA ASN A 247 -3.53 -16.96 1.83
C ASN A 247 -4.04 -15.88 2.79
N PHE A 248 -4.24 -14.69 2.27
CA PHE A 248 -4.77 -13.51 2.99
C PHE A 248 -6.29 -13.40 2.89
N ARG A 249 -7.00 -14.47 2.60
CA ARG A 249 -8.46 -14.52 2.79
C ARG A 249 -8.78 -14.42 4.27
N VAL A 250 -9.81 -13.68 4.60
CA VAL A 250 -10.31 -13.63 5.98
C VAL A 250 -11.18 -14.86 6.28
N ASN A 251 -11.14 -15.34 7.53
CA ASN A 251 -12.01 -16.44 7.95
C ASN A 251 -13.30 -15.92 8.61
N GLN A 252 -14.15 -16.81 9.09
CA GLN A 252 -15.46 -16.49 9.69
C GLN A 252 -15.37 -15.64 10.96
N ASP A 253 -14.22 -15.60 11.64
CA ASP A 253 -14.02 -14.88 12.89
C ASP A 253 -13.54 -13.44 12.65
N ALA A 254 -13.26 -13.08 11.38
CA ALA A 254 -12.85 -11.75 11.02
C ALA A 254 -13.94 -10.70 11.28
N PRO A 255 -13.58 -9.48 11.67
CA PRO A 255 -14.53 -8.39 11.84
C PRO A 255 -15.27 -8.09 10.53
N ARG A 256 -16.60 -8.09 10.60
CA ARG A 256 -17.47 -7.80 9.44
C ARG A 256 -17.58 -6.30 9.17
N MET A 257 -17.87 -5.98 7.92
CA MET A 257 -18.28 -4.65 7.49
C MET A 257 -19.75 -4.39 7.81
N ILE A 258 -20.06 -3.90 9.00
CA ILE A 258 -21.45 -3.60 9.34
C ILE A 258 -21.82 -2.21 8.83
N GLY A 259 -22.88 -2.13 8.02
CA GLY A 259 -23.47 -0.86 7.57
C GLY A 259 -22.71 -0.17 6.43
N PHE A 260 -21.82 -0.88 5.74
CA PHE A 260 -21.11 -0.32 4.58
C PHE A 260 -22.08 -0.06 3.41
N PRO A 261 -22.19 1.19 2.93
CA PRO A 261 -23.24 1.56 1.98
C PRO A 261 -22.91 1.28 0.52
N PHE A 262 -21.70 0.74 0.23
CA PHE A 262 -21.24 0.54 -1.15
C PHE A 262 -21.23 -0.94 -1.50
N THR A 263 -21.72 -1.28 -2.67
CA THR A 263 -21.59 -2.61 -3.26
C THR A 263 -20.45 -2.60 -4.27
N PHE A 264 -19.47 -3.45 -4.06
CA PHE A 264 -18.44 -3.74 -5.06
C PHE A 264 -18.83 -4.98 -5.84
N SER A 265 -18.46 -5.04 -7.12
CA SER A 265 -18.92 -6.12 -8.01
C SER A 265 -18.31 -7.48 -7.71
N SER A 266 -17.06 -7.51 -7.26
CA SER A 266 -16.33 -8.73 -6.90
C SER A 266 -15.08 -8.41 -6.08
N ASP A 267 -14.58 -9.42 -5.35
CA ASP A 267 -13.28 -9.41 -4.70
C ASP A 267 -12.14 -9.68 -5.70
N ILE A 268 -10.88 -9.66 -5.23
CA ILE A 268 -9.70 -9.94 -6.06
C ILE A 268 -9.70 -11.35 -6.66
N ALA A 269 -10.43 -12.30 -6.08
CA ALA A 269 -10.57 -13.67 -6.56
C ALA A 269 -11.81 -13.87 -7.42
N GLY A 270 -12.57 -12.82 -7.72
CA GLY A 270 -13.76 -12.86 -8.55
C GLY A 270 -15.04 -13.31 -7.84
N ASN A 271 -15.02 -13.44 -6.49
CA ASN A 271 -16.23 -13.73 -5.74
C ASN A 271 -17.09 -12.48 -5.63
N ASN A 272 -18.41 -12.65 -5.46
CA ASN A 272 -19.30 -11.52 -5.21
C ASN A 272 -18.92 -10.88 -3.87
N SER A 273 -18.81 -9.55 -3.86
CA SER A 273 -18.46 -8.85 -2.64
C SER A 273 -19.61 -8.90 -1.63
N GLY A 274 -19.26 -9.22 -0.39
CA GLY A 274 -20.17 -9.30 0.76
C GLY A 274 -19.79 -8.31 1.86
N ASP A 275 -19.96 -8.73 3.11
CA ASP A 275 -19.80 -7.88 4.31
C ASP A 275 -18.38 -7.89 4.91
N TRP A 276 -17.35 -8.26 4.14
CA TRP A 276 -16.00 -8.46 4.65
C TRP A 276 -15.06 -7.33 4.25
N LYS A 277 -14.01 -7.10 5.07
CA LYS A 277 -13.00 -6.06 4.84
C LYS A 277 -11.87 -6.56 3.95
N GLY A 278 -11.24 -5.60 3.23
CA GLY A 278 -10.07 -5.88 2.43
C GLY A 278 -10.38 -6.39 1.03
N CYS A 279 -9.35 -6.92 0.36
CA CYS A 279 -9.42 -7.33 -1.03
C CYS A 279 -10.04 -8.71 -1.27
N TYR A 280 -10.29 -9.47 -0.22
CA TYR A 280 -10.95 -10.78 -0.29
C TYR A 280 -12.27 -10.77 0.47
N ASP A 281 -13.28 -11.35 -0.14
CA ASP A 281 -14.52 -11.65 0.52
C ASP A 281 -14.49 -13.06 1.16
N TYR A 282 -15.25 -13.24 2.24
CA TYR A 282 -15.38 -14.55 2.86
C TYR A 282 -16.37 -15.41 2.07
N ASN A 283 -15.90 -16.52 1.56
CA ASN A 283 -16.70 -17.45 0.76
C ASN A 283 -17.09 -18.74 1.50
N GLY A 284 -16.98 -18.78 2.82
CA GLY A 284 -17.34 -19.93 3.66
C GLY A 284 -16.23 -20.95 3.88
N SER A 285 -15.04 -20.75 3.28
CA SER A 285 -13.90 -21.64 3.51
C SER A 285 -12.57 -20.90 3.37
N CYS A 286 -11.57 -21.40 4.10
CA CYS A 286 -10.17 -21.00 3.93
C CYS A 286 -9.44 -21.78 2.82
N ASN A 287 -10.13 -22.65 2.10
CA ASN A 287 -9.56 -23.51 1.06
C ASN A 287 -9.63 -22.87 -0.33
#